data_e2b54d1d8acd673517ca853c0a80b28b
#
_entry.id   e2b54d1d8acd673517ca853c0a80b28b
#
_cell.length_a   1.000
_cell.length_b   1.000
_cell.length_c   1.000
_cell.angle_alpha   90.00
_cell.angle_beta   90.00
_cell.angle_gamma   90.00
#
_symmetry.space_group_name_H-M   'P 1'
#
loop_
_entity.id
_entity.type
_entity.pdbx_description
1 polymer ?
#
loop_
_entity_poly.entity_id
_entity_poly.type
_entity_poly.pdbx_seq_one_letter_code
_entity_poly.pdbx_strand_id
1 'polypeptide(L)' 'MEEHPTRHQDHPGVATAEKGEVILDGPDGVAVTMTPEAAVETAASLLAAAERALDQGAAEDGEA' A
#
# COMPACT_ATOMS: atom_id res chain seq x y z
N MET A 1 -15.73 -11.44 -14.42
CA MET A 1 -15.27 -11.21 -14.27
C MET A 1 -14.92 -10.73 -13.93
N GLU A 2 -14.65 -10.34 -13.63
CA GLU A 2 -14.30 -9.74 -13.39
C GLU A 2 -13.65 -9.41 -13.14
N GLU A 3 -13.31 -9.30 -13.30
CA GLU A 3 -12.64 -8.88 -13.15
C GLU A 3 -12.16 -7.98 -12.92
N HIS A 4 -12.03 -7.80 -12.28
CA HIS A 4 -11.56 -6.58 -12.35
C HIS A 4 -10.16 -6.62 -12.26
N PRO A 5 -9.59 -5.63 -12.66
CA PRO A 5 -8.22 -5.62 -12.85
C PRO A 5 -7.48 -5.38 -11.61
N THR A 6 -7.44 -6.28 -10.78
CA THR A 6 -6.62 -6.14 -9.64
C THR A 6 -5.24 -6.40 -10.05
N ARG A 7 -4.38 -5.39 -10.04
CA ARG A 7 -3.03 -5.58 -10.37
C ARG A 7 -2.27 -5.85 -9.16
N HIS A 8 -1.39 -6.79 -9.20
CA HIS A 8 -0.51 -7.09 -8.10
C HIS A 8 0.66 -6.15 -8.16
N GLN A 9 0.80 -5.33 -7.15
CA GLN A 9 1.92 -4.41 -7.10
C GLN A 9 3.00 -5.03 -6.26
N ASP A 10 4.06 -5.47 -6.91
CA ASP A 10 5.19 -6.04 -6.18
C ASP A 10 6.30 -5.04 -6.06
N HIS A 11 6.18 -3.84 -6.56
CA HIS A 11 7.17 -2.80 -6.37
C HIS A 11 6.69 -1.87 -5.30
N PRO A 12 7.51 -1.55 -4.34
CA PRO A 12 7.07 -0.69 -3.25
C PRO A 12 6.85 0.72 -3.74
N GLY A 13 5.92 1.40 -3.10
CA GLY A 13 5.76 2.82 -3.31
C GLY A 13 6.80 3.57 -2.51
N VAL A 14 6.98 4.83 -2.80
CA VAL A 14 7.96 5.65 -2.12
C VAL A 14 7.25 6.88 -1.58
N ALA A 15 7.48 7.19 -0.32
CA ALA A 15 6.87 8.36 0.29
C ALA A 15 7.93 9.43 0.45
N THR A 16 7.57 10.66 0.18
CA THR A 16 8.48 11.79 0.24
C THR A 16 7.81 12.93 0.97
N ALA A 17 8.57 13.64 1.77
CA ALA A 17 8.04 14.81 2.46
C ALA A 17 8.39 16.06 1.68
N GLU A 18 7.40 16.91 1.46
CA GLU A 18 7.64 18.12 0.75
C GLU A 18 6.73 19.22 1.22
N LYS A 19 7.29 20.31 1.69
CA LYS A 19 6.53 21.46 2.12
C LYS A 19 5.45 21.12 3.13
N GLY A 20 5.76 20.26 4.06
CA GLY A 20 4.82 19.91 5.09
C GLY A 20 3.77 18.91 4.67
N GLU A 21 3.93 18.33 3.50
CA GLU A 21 3.00 17.33 3.05
C GLU A 21 3.73 16.05 2.73
N VAL A 22 3.01 14.97 2.67
CA VAL A 22 3.58 13.67 2.32
C VAL A 22 3.04 13.29 0.96
N ILE A 23 3.94 12.94 0.06
CA ILE A 23 3.55 12.50 -1.26
C ILE A 23 3.90 11.04 -1.37
N LEU A 24 2.91 10.22 -1.67
CA LEU A 24 3.13 8.80 -1.84
C LEU A 24 3.11 8.51 -3.33
N ASP A 25 4.25 8.04 -3.84
CA ASP A 25 4.37 7.71 -5.23
C ASP A 25 4.34 6.22 -5.38
N GLY A 26 3.40 5.74 -6.12
CA GLY A 26 3.30 4.32 -6.38
C GLY A 26 3.68 4.00 -7.81
N PRO A 27 3.74 2.75 -8.15
CA PRO A 27 4.02 2.35 -9.50
C PRO A 27 2.91 2.83 -10.44
N ASP A 28 3.21 2.87 -11.67
CA ASP A 28 2.25 3.23 -12.70
C ASP A 28 1.76 4.65 -12.57
N GLY A 29 2.56 5.50 -12.01
CA GLY A 29 2.22 6.91 -11.96
C GLY A 29 1.21 7.30 -10.91
N VAL A 30 0.89 6.40 -10.02
CA VAL A 30 -0.03 6.74 -8.96
C VAL A 30 0.67 7.65 -7.97
N ALA A 31 0.07 8.76 -7.63
CA ALA A 31 0.63 9.66 -6.64
C ALA A 31 -0.48 10.26 -5.81
N VAL A 32 -0.29 10.29 -4.52
CA VAL A 32 -1.28 10.82 -3.61
C VAL A 32 -0.59 11.75 -2.64
N THR A 33 -1.15 12.93 -2.44
CA THR A 33 -0.62 13.89 -1.48
C THR A 33 -1.50 13.85 -0.24
N MET A 34 -0.91 13.82 0.93
CA MET A 34 -1.68 13.75 2.14
C MET A 34 -1.03 14.54 3.25
N THR A 35 -1.79 14.83 4.29
CA THR A 35 -1.22 15.52 5.43
C THR A 35 -0.35 14.54 6.20
N PRO A 36 0.57 15.04 7.00
CA PRO A 36 1.40 14.13 7.79
C PRO A 36 0.58 13.23 8.71
N GLU A 37 -0.48 13.78 9.29
CA GLU A 37 -1.29 12.98 10.19
C GLU A 37 -2.00 11.87 9.43
N ALA A 38 -2.53 12.18 8.27
CA ALA A 38 -3.18 11.15 7.46
C ALA A 38 -2.17 10.11 7.02
N ALA A 39 -0.95 10.55 6.73
CA ALA A 39 0.08 9.63 6.30
C ALA A 39 0.44 8.65 7.41
N VAL A 40 0.52 9.12 8.64
CA VAL A 40 0.83 8.24 9.75
C VAL A 40 -0.27 7.20 9.92
N GLU A 41 -1.52 7.63 9.82
CA GLU A 41 -2.62 6.70 9.98
C GLU A 41 -2.69 5.72 8.83
N THR A 42 -2.43 6.20 7.63
CA THR A 42 -2.43 5.32 6.48
C THR A 42 -1.32 4.29 6.60
N ALA A 43 -0.16 4.72 7.06
CA ALA A 43 0.96 3.81 7.21
C ALA A 43 0.65 2.73 8.24
N ALA A 44 0.02 3.10 9.35
CA ALA A 44 -0.33 2.13 10.36
C ALA A 44 -1.34 1.12 9.81
N SER A 45 -2.29 1.61 9.03
CA SER A 45 -3.29 0.73 8.46
C SER A 45 -2.67 -0.21 7.44
N LEU A 46 -1.79 0.32 6.62
CA LEU A 46 -1.12 -0.50 5.62
C LEU A 46 -0.24 -1.55 6.28
N LEU A 47 0.47 -1.16 7.33
CA LEU A 47 1.34 -2.10 7.99
C LEU A 47 0.52 -3.23 8.64
N ALA A 48 -0.57 -2.88 9.29
CA ALA A 48 -1.40 -3.89 9.91
C ALA A 48 -2.00 -4.84 8.89
N ALA A 49 -2.44 -4.28 7.76
CA ALA A 49 -3.02 -5.12 6.72
C ALA A 49 -1.95 -6.01 6.10
N ALA A 50 -0.75 -5.47 5.92
CA ALA A 50 0.32 -6.25 5.33
C ALA A 50 0.69 -7.42 6.23
N GLU A 51 0.72 -7.19 7.53
CA GLU A 51 1.04 -8.26 8.44
C GLU A 51 -0.04 -9.34 8.42
N ARG A 52 -1.29 -8.93 8.33
CA ARG A 52 -2.34 -9.91 8.26
C ARG A 52 -2.30 -10.67 6.94
N ALA A 53 -1.98 -9.98 5.88
CA ALA A 53 -1.89 -10.62 4.57
C ALA A 53 -0.75 -11.62 4.53
N LEU A 54 0.35 -11.30 5.19
CA LEU A 54 1.46 -12.22 5.24
C LEU A 54 1.05 -13.49 5.99
N ASP A 55 0.32 -13.33 7.09
CA ASP A 55 -0.15 -14.47 7.81
C ASP A 55 -1.13 -15.27 6.97
N GLN A 56 -2.02 -14.63 6.28
CA GLN A 56 -2.98 -15.32 5.44
C GLN A 56 -2.29 -16.02 4.31
N GLY A 57 -1.32 -15.39 3.73
CA GLY A 57 -0.59 -15.98 2.65
C GLY A 57 0.13 -17.22 3.07
N ALA A 58 0.71 -17.18 4.25
CA ALA A 58 1.40 -18.35 4.72
C ALA A 58 0.40 -19.45 4.96
N ALA A 59 -0.75 -19.12 5.49
CA ALA A 59 -1.72 -20.14 5.77
C ALA A 59 -2.34 -20.68 4.52
N GLU A 60 -2.52 -19.85 3.52
CA GLU A 60 -3.16 -20.29 2.34
C GLU A 60 -2.25 -20.56 1.26
N ASP A 61 -0.96 -20.61 1.55
CA ASP A 61 -0.04 -20.71 0.56
C ASP A 61 -0.33 -21.77 -0.39
N GLY A 62 -0.74 -22.78 0.04
CA GLY A 62 -1.02 -23.79 -0.84
C GLY A 62 -2.11 -23.49 -1.76
N GLU A 63 -2.98 -22.58 -1.45
CA GLU A 63 -4.02 -22.43 -2.27
C GLU A 63 -3.86 -21.50 -3.22
N ALA A 64 -2.94 -20.88 -3.13
CA ALA A 64 -2.75 -19.84 -4.10
C ALA A 64 -3.01 -20.26 -5.45
#